data_d9182fafc07189084e6041906b3b4f33
#
_entry.id   d9182fafc07189084e6041906b3b4f33
#
_cell.length_a   1.000
_cell.length_b   1.000
_cell.length_c   1.000
_cell.angle_alpha   90.00
_cell.angle_beta   90.00
_cell.angle_gamma   90.00
#
_symmetry.space_group_name_H-M   'P 1'
#
loop_
_entity.id
_entity.type
_entity.pdbx_description
1 polymer ?
#
loop_
_entity_poly.entity_id
_entity_poly.type
_entity_poly.pdbx_seq_one_letter_code
_entity_poly.pdbx_strand_id
1 'polypeptide(L)'
;PAMQTTNNITLGAFKDPWFEDDETIDIKVSAIENGTAASTDISEVTIVEATRLTLVEDAPFEGVEDGKVSWGDYDQDGDMDLALMGQSSTGTITNVYINNNGTFENTNQNFTKFIGGDIEFVDVNQDGWLDVAVAGNAEGNIRKSELYINQEGNFFELMEDYNVEGLSQSDMEWGDLDNDGDPDLIIAGI
;
A
#
# COMPACT_ATOMS: atom_id res chain seq x y z
N PRO A 1 -3.01 39.36 -40.24
CA PRO A 1 -3.27 38.44 -39.16
C PRO A 1 -1.92 38.06 -38.55
N ALA A 2 -1.71 38.45 -37.27
CA ALA A 2 -0.51 38.08 -36.54
C ALA A 2 -0.54 36.57 -36.32
N MET A 3 0.52 35.89 -36.71
CA MET A 3 0.73 34.50 -36.34
C MET A 3 0.92 34.44 -34.81
N GLN A 4 -0.01 33.86 -34.07
CA GLN A 4 0.23 33.46 -32.70
C GLN A 4 1.13 32.22 -32.70
N THR A 5 2.36 32.39 -32.31
CA THR A 5 3.24 31.25 -31.97
C THR A 5 3.11 30.96 -30.48
N THR A 6 2.53 29.83 -30.15
CA THR A 6 2.50 29.32 -28.79
C THR A 6 3.80 28.56 -28.55
N ASN A 7 4.64 29.03 -27.63
CA ASN A 7 5.80 28.30 -27.17
C ASN A 7 5.45 27.64 -25.83
N ASN A 8 5.57 26.33 -25.76
CA ASN A 8 5.43 25.59 -24.54
C ASN A 8 6.77 25.55 -23.82
N ILE A 9 6.78 26.00 -22.57
CA ILE A 9 7.91 25.81 -21.66
C ILE A 9 7.59 24.60 -20.81
N THR A 10 8.40 23.56 -20.90
CA THR A 10 8.28 22.40 -20.02
C THR A 10 9.22 22.60 -18.84
N LEU A 11 8.67 22.72 -17.64
CA LEU A 11 9.41 22.76 -16.41
C LEU A 11 9.45 21.34 -15.84
N GLY A 12 10.64 20.83 -15.55
CA GLY A 12 10.82 19.59 -14.80
C GLY A 12 10.94 19.93 -13.32
N ALA A 13 10.00 19.51 -12.52
CA ALA A 13 10.14 19.55 -11.07
C ALA A 13 11.02 18.37 -10.63
N PHE A 14 12.06 18.64 -9.87
CA PHE A 14 12.82 17.60 -9.17
C PHE A 14 12.20 17.38 -7.81
N LYS A 15 11.89 16.12 -7.50
CA LYS A 15 11.45 15.73 -6.17
C LYS A 15 12.60 15.96 -5.19
N ASP A 16 12.44 16.91 -4.28
CA ASP A 16 13.38 17.04 -3.19
C ASP A 16 13.01 16.16 -1.99
N PRO A 17 13.94 15.85 -1.09
CA PRO A 17 13.69 14.94 0.03
C PRO A 17 13.01 15.59 1.23
N TRP A 18 12.64 16.87 1.15
CA TRP A 18 12.10 17.62 2.27
C TRP A 18 10.62 17.96 2.04
N PHE A 19 9.82 17.82 3.08
CA PHE A 19 8.41 18.23 3.05
C PHE A 19 8.34 19.74 3.25
N GLU A 20 7.95 20.45 2.21
CA GLU A 20 7.77 21.89 2.21
C GLU A 20 6.29 22.25 1.97
N ASP A 21 5.90 23.44 2.37
CA ASP A 21 4.60 23.99 2.00
C ASP A 21 4.57 24.31 0.50
N ASP A 22 3.39 24.45 -0.10
CA ASP A 22 3.21 24.77 -1.53
C ASP A 22 4.11 25.92 -1.95
N GLU A 23 4.94 25.69 -2.98
CA GLU A 23 5.85 26.70 -3.52
C GLU A 23 5.26 27.42 -4.73
N THR A 24 5.53 28.72 -4.82
CA THR A 24 5.16 29.54 -5.96
C THR A 24 6.39 29.87 -6.79
N ILE A 25 6.37 29.52 -8.06
CA ILE A 25 7.43 29.93 -9.00
C ILE A 25 6.93 31.12 -9.84
N ASP A 26 7.62 32.25 -9.69
CA ASP A 26 7.43 33.40 -10.56
C ASP A 26 8.19 33.21 -11.89
N ILE A 27 7.46 33.00 -12.97
CA ILE A 27 8.06 32.92 -14.31
C ILE A 27 8.08 34.32 -14.94
N LYS A 28 9.27 34.90 -15.04
CA LYS A 28 9.46 36.22 -15.68
C LYS A 28 10.05 36.05 -17.09
N VAL A 29 9.32 36.52 -18.11
CA VAL A 29 9.87 36.63 -19.46
C VAL A 29 10.75 37.88 -19.53
N SER A 30 12.07 37.70 -19.63
CA SER A 30 13.05 38.78 -19.55
C SER A 30 13.46 39.35 -20.91
N ALA A 31 13.18 38.69 -22.03
CA ALA A 31 13.45 39.22 -23.39
C ALA A 31 12.51 38.62 -24.42
N ILE A 32 12.00 39.49 -25.30
CA ILE A 32 11.30 39.13 -26.53
C ILE A 32 12.05 39.75 -27.70
N GLU A 33 12.74 38.92 -28.52
CA GLU A 33 13.32 39.38 -29.76
C GLU A 33 12.24 39.44 -30.86
N ASN A 34 12.08 40.63 -31.47
CA ASN A 34 11.15 40.89 -32.59
C ASN A 34 9.65 40.82 -32.27
N GLY A 35 9.25 41.01 -31.02
CA GLY A 35 7.84 41.12 -30.64
C GLY A 35 7.60 42.26 -29.63
N THR A 36 6.35 42.73 -29.56
CA THR A 36 5.93 43.69 -28.55
C THR A 36 5.20 42.90 -27.48
N ALA A 37 5.68 42.94 -26.21
CA ALA A 37 4.96 42.36 -25.13
C ALA A 37 3.65 43.12 -24.89
N ALA A 38 2.52 42.48 -25.08
CA ALA A 38 1.20 43.12 -25.00
C ALA A 38 0.69 43.23 -23.59
N SER A 39 1.23 42.45 -22.64
CA SER A 39 0.97 42.54 -21.20
C SER A 39 2.05 41.83 -20.39
N THR A 40 2.27 42.28 -19.19
CA THR A 40 3.07 41.57 -18.18
C THR A 40 2.13 40.66 -17.36
N ASP A 41 1.40 39.79 -18.03
CA ASP A 41 0.65 38.79 -17.32
C ASP A 41 1.64 37.74 -16.80
N ILE A 42 2.02 37.90 -15.54
CA ILE A 42 2.66 36.86 -14.76
C ILE A 42 1.57 35.84 -14.51
N SER A 43 1.63 34.74 -15.23
CA SER A 43 0.83 33.59 -14.84
C SER A 43 1.47 32.97 -13.62
N GLU A 44 0.82 33.08 -12.49
CA GLU A 44 1.20 32.35 -11.29
C GLU A 44 1.12 30.85 -11.59
N VAL A 45 2.23 30.17 -11.45
CA VAL A 45 2.27 28.70 -11.51
C VAL A 45 2.45 28.22 -10.08
N THR A 46 1.37 27.73 -9.50
CA THR A 46 1.43 27.08 -8.20
C THR A 46 1.93 25.65 -8.42
N ILE A 47 3.05 25.31 -7.80
CA ILE A 47 3.49 23.92 -7.69
C ILE A 47 2.73 23.33 -6.49
N VAL A 48 1.82 22.42 -6.79
CA VAL A 48 1.15 21.63 -5.75
C VAL A 48 2.03 20.41 -5.49
N GLU A 49 2.55 20.29 -4.29
CA GLU A 49 3.23 19.08 -3.81
C GLU A 49 2.31 17.87 -4.03
N ALA A 50 2.76 16.92 -4.85
CA ALA A 50 1.94 15.78 -5.25
C ALA A 50 1.71 14.77 -4.11
N THR A 51 2.42 14.90 -2.98
CA THR A 51 2.30 13.96 -1.85
C THR A 51 2.70 14.62 -0.54
N ARG A 52 1.77 15.28 0.08
CA ARG A 52 1.88 15.53 1.52
C ARG A 52 1.35 14.31 2.25
N LEU A 53 2.23 13.56 2.92
CA LEU A 53 1.80 12.56 3.87
C LEU A 53 1.20 13.28 5.09
N THR A 54 -0.09 13.12 5.31
CA THR A 54 -0.76 13.60 6.52
C THR A 54 -1.00 12.43 7.45
N LEU A 55 -0.63 12.62 8.72
CA LEU A 55 -0.99 11.65 9.75
C LEU A 55 -2.51 11.63 9.92
N VAL A 56 -3.11 10.45 9.84
CA VAL A 56 -4.52 10.23 10.19
C VAL A 56 -4.56 9.94 11.69
N GLU A 57 -4.90 10.94 12.50
CA GLU A 57 -4.78 10.86 13.96
C GLU A 57 -5.76 9.87 14.61
N ASP A 58 -6.91 9.63 13.99
CA ASP A 58 -7.96 8.73 14.50
C ASP A 58 -8.03 7.39 13.75
N ALA A 59 -6.95 6.99 13.09
CA ALA A 59 -6.91 5.68 12.43
C ALA A 59 -7.05 4.54 13.47
N PRO A 60 -7.84 3.49 13.20
CA PRO A 60 -8.11 2.42 14.16
C PRO A 60 -6.93 1.44 14.31
N PHE A 61 -5.79 1.74 13.70
CA PHE A 61 -4.63 0.87 13.68
C PHE A 61 -3.86 0.98 15.00
N GLU A 62 -3.55 -0.17 15.57
CA GLU A 62 -2.61 -0.20 16.69
C GLU A 62 -1.17 -0.07 16.16
N GLY A 63 -0.33 0.71 16.83
CA GLY A 63 1.11 0.73 16.57
C GLY A 63 1.71 -0.63 16.93
N VAL A 64 2.51 -1.21 16.04
CA VAL A 64 3.12 -2.53 16.21
C VAL A 64 4.64 -2.46 16.07
N GLU A 65 5.32 -3.31 16.84
CA GLU A 65 6.72 -3.67 16.66
C GLU A 65 6.81 -4.98 15.86
N ASP A 66 7.90 -5.17 15.10
CA ASP A 66 8.09 -6.34 14.23
C ASP A 66 6.86 -6.60 13.34
N GLY A 67 6.25 -5.52 12.87
CA GLY A 67 5.00 -5.56 12.13
C GLY A 67 5.21 -5.65 10.63
N LYS A 68 4.22 -6.20 9.97
CA LYS A 68 4.07 -6.22 8.51
C LYS A 68 2.66 -5.80 8.13
N VAL A 69 2.56 -5.26 6.92
CA VAL A 69 1.30 -4.82 6.33
C VAL A 69 1.22 -5.26 4.87
N SER A 70 0.02 -5.60 4.43
CA SER A 70 -0.30 -5.81 3.02
C SER A 70 -1.56 -5.05 2.65
N TRP A 71 -1.59 -4.49 1.45
CA TRP A 71 -2.74 -3.78 0.90
C TRP A 71 -3.43 -4.62 -0.17
N GLY A 72 -4.75 -4.64 -0.17
CA GLY A 72 -5.55 -5.34 -1.17
C GLY A 72 -7.03 -4.99 -1.06
N ASP A 73 -7.75 -4.99 -2.15
CA ASP A 73 -9.22 -4.86 -2.20
C ASP A 73 -9.80 -6.28 -2.05
N TYR A 74 -9.97 -6.74 -0.77
CA TYR A 74 -10.34 -8.13 -0.51
C TYR A 74 -11.84 -8.39 -0.66
N ASP A 75 -12.67 -7.34 -0.57
CA ASP A 75 -14.13 -7.45 -0.70
C ASP A 75 -14.67 -6.89 -2.03
N GLN A 76 -13.77 -6.43 -2.91
CA GLN A 76 -14.04 -5.94 -4.27
C GLN A 76 -14.97 -4.71 -4.29
N ASP A 77 -14.91 -3.86 -3.27
CA ASP A 77 -15.70 -2.63 -3.23
C ASP A 77 -15.00 -1.45 -3.94
N GLY A 78 -13.75 -1.60 -4.32
CA GLY A 78 -12.91 -0.64 -5.04
C GLY A 78 -12.01 0.21 -4.14
N ASP A 79 -12.07 0.02 -2.83
CA ASP A 79 -11.20 0.65 -1.85
C ASP A 79 -10.11 -0.33 -1.40
N MET A 80 -8.90 0.16 -1.10
CA MET A 80 -7.80 -0.70 -0.62
C MET A 80 -7.93 -0.97 0.87
N ASP A 81 -8.03 -2.23 1.24
CA ASP A 81 -8.06 -2.73 2.60
C ASP A 81 -6.66 -3.00 3.13
N LEU A 82 -6.54 -3.25 4.44
CA LEU A 82 -5.26 -3.45 5.10
C LEU A 82 -5.23 -4.74 5.92
N ALA A 83 -4.28 -5.61 5.63
CA ALA A 83 -3.85 -6.66 6.55
C ALA A 83 -2.67 -6.15 7.39
N LEU A 84 -2.70 -6.39 8.70
CA LEU A 84 -1.68 -5.93 9.66
C LEU A 84 -1.38 -7.03 10.66
N MET A 85 -0.10 -7.32 10.88
CA MET A 85 0.36 -8.18 11.97
C MET A 85 1.51 -7.54 12.76
N GLY A 86 1.75 -8.02 13.97
CA GLY A 86 2.88 -7.59 14.81
C GLY A 86 2.56 -7.57 16.30
N GLN A 87 3.50 -7.03 17.10
CA GLN A 87 3.36 -6.86 18.53
C GLN A 87 2.86 -5.46 18.86
N SER A 88 1.62 -5.35 19.33
CA SER A 88 1.07 -4.09 19.84
C SER A 88 1.29 -3.94 21.35
N SER A 89 0.91 -2.79 21.89
CA SER A 89 0.93 -2.53 23.34
C SER A 89 -0.05 -3.40 24.11
N THR A 90 -1.07 -3.96 23.43
CA THR A 90 -2.12 -4.81 24.02
C THR A 90 -1.87 -6.30 23.84
N GLY A 91 -0.91 -6.66 22.97
CA GLY A 91 -0.55 -8.05 22.66
C GLY A 91 -0.22 -8.24 21.18
N THR A 92 0.06 -9.47 20.79
CA THR A 92 0.27 -9.82 19.38
C THR A 92 -1.05 -9.73 18.63
N ILE A 93 -1.01 -9.11 17.44
CA ILE A 93 -2.19 -8.96 16.58
C ILE A 93 -1.91 -9.50 15.18
N THR A 94 -2.96 -9.99 14.55
CA THR A 94 -3.09 -10.28 13.11
C THR A 94 -4.52 -9.94 12.75
N ASN A 95 -4.70 -8.86 12.02
CA ASN A 95 -6.02 -8.29 11.74
C ASN A 95 -6.12 -7.90 10.26
N VAL A 96 -7.33 -7.98 9.73
CA VAL A 96 -7.71 -7.33 8.48
C VAL A 96 -8.66 -6.19 8.81
N TYR A 97 -8.43 -5.06 8.19
CA TYR A 97 -9.24 -3.85 8.32
C TYR A 97 -9.88 -3.54 6.96
N ILE A 98 -11.21 -3.53 6.95
CA ILE A 98 -11.99 -3.08 5.80
C ILE A 98 -11.92 -1.55 5.69
N ASN A 99 -11.79 -1.05 4.49
CA ASN A 99 -11.79 0.37 4.17
C ASN A 99 -13.10 0.76 3.47
N ASN A 100 -13.85 1.63 4.07
CA ASN A 100 -15.05 2.18 3.47
C ASN A 100 -14.83 3.67 3.16
N ASN A 101 -14.38 4.00 1.95
CA ASN A 101 -14.14 5.38 1.51
C ASN A 101 -13.20 6.16 2.46
N GLY A 102 -12.10 5.54 2.87
CA GLY A 102 -11.10 6.13 3.77
C GLY A 102 -11.40 5.95 5.26
N THR A 103 -12.47 5.24 5.61
CA THR A 103 -12.79 4.87 6.99
C THR A 103 -12.50 3.40 7.21
N PHE A 104 -11.51 3.10 8.05
CA PHE A 104 -11.10 1.74 8.34
C PHE A 104 -11.81 1.17 9.55
N GLU A 105 -12.24 -0.09 9.46
CA GLU A 105 -12.85 -0.83 10.56
C GLU A 105 -12.19 -2.21 10.69
N ASN A 106 -11.90 -2.67 11.92
CA ASN A 106 -11.39 -4.01 12.14
C ASN A 106 -12.49 -5.02 11.83
N THR A 107 -12.23 -5.98 10.96
CA THR A 107 -13.17 -7.04 10.59
C THR A 107 -13.44 -8.02 11.72
N ASN A 108 -12.58 -8.03 12.77
CA ASN A 108 -12.64 -8.95 13.90
C ASN A 108 -12.65 -10.43 13.49
N GLN A 109 -12.01 -10.75 12.36
CA GLN A 109 -11.80 -12.13 11.93
C GLN A 109 -10.88 -12.87 12.89
N ASN A 110 -11.07 -14.17 13.00
CA ASN A 110 -10.33 -14.99 13.98
C ASN A 110 -9.03 -15.56 13.38
N PHE A 111 -8.07 -14.70 13.12
CA PHE A 111 -6.73 -15.12 12.69
C PHE A 111 -5.88 -15.63 13.88
N THR A 112 -5.03 -16.62 13.63
CA THR A 112 -3.90 -16.90 14.52
C THR A 112 -3.00 -15.66 14.59
N LYS A 113 -2.55 -15.31 15.77
CA LYS A 113 -1.75 -14.11 16.00
C LYS A 113 -0.28 -14.40 15.79
N PHE A 114 0.37 -13.60 14.92
CA PHE A 114 1.75 -13.79 14.50
C PHE A 114 2.61 -12.57 14.80
N ILE A 115 3.90 -12.82 15.02
CA ILE A 115 4.94 -11.80 15.15
C ILE A 115 6.22 -12.26 14.44
N GLY A 116 7.01 -11.30 13.95
CA GLY A 116 8.33 -11.57 13.36
C GLY A 116 8.23 -12.47 12.15
N GLY A 117 7.40 -12.10 11.21
CA GLY A 117 7.18 -12.81 9.98
C GLY A 117 6.57 -11.91 8.91
N ASP A 118 5.66 -12.43 8.11
CA ASP A 118 5.05 -11.71 7.02
C ASP A 118 3.55 -12.01 6.89
N ILE A 119 2.83 -11.09 6.25
CA ILE A 119 1.41 -11.21 5.91
C ILE A 119 1.17 -10.62 4.54
N GLU A 120 0.48 -11.37 3.65
CA GLU A 120 0.25 -10.99 2.28
C GLU A 120 -1.19 -11.27 1.85
N PHE A 121 -1.76 -10.35 1.05
CA PHE A 121 -2.95 -10.63 0.27
C PHE A 121 -2.55 -11.27 -1.06
N VAL A 122 -3.19 -12.38 -1.41
CA VAL A 122 -2.94 -13.13 -2.65
C VAL A 122 -4.19 -13.88 -3.05
N ASP A 123 -4.54 -13.92 -4.32
CA ASP A 123 -5.59 -14.79 -4.86
C ASP A 123 -4.97 -16.16 -5.21
N VAL A 124 -4.84 -17.03 -4.20
CA VAL A 124 -4.10 -18.29 -4.33
C VAL A 124 -4.87 -19.35 -5.12
N ASN A 125 -6.19 -19.28 -5.11
CA ASN A 125 -7.06 -20.24 -5.77
C ASN A 125 -7.64 -19.73 -7.10
N GLN A 126 -7.30 -18.48 -7.48
CA GLN A 126 -7.71 -17.79 -8.72
C GLN A 126 -9.23 -17.65 -8.86
N ASP A 127 -9.92 -17.47 -7.74
CA ASP A 127 -11.36 -17.22 -7.74
C ASP A 127 -11.71 -15.72 -7.88
N GLY A 128 -10.69 -14.87 -7.87
CA GLY A 128 -10.77 -13.42 -7.98
C GLY A 128 -10.85 -12.70 -6.65
N TRP A 129 -10.94 -13.41 -5.52
CA TRP A 129 -10.96 -12.86 -4.18
C TRP A 129 -9.59 -13.00 -3.52
N LEU A 130 -9.11 -11.93 -2.90
CA LEU A 130 -7.81 -11.97 -2.23
C LEU A 130 -7.89 -12.78 -0.93
N ASP A 131 -7.09 -13.82 -0.83
CA ASP A 131 -6.86 -14.63 0.35
C ASP A 131 -5.81 -13.98 1.26
N VAL A 132 -5.61 -14.50 2.47
CA VAL A 132 -4.57 -14.03 3.40
C VAL A 132 -3.58 -15.15 3.68
N ALA A 133 -2.33 -14.95 3.26
CA ALA A 133 -1.20 -15.78 3.66
C ALA A 133 -0.45 -15.13 4.81
N VAL A 134 -0.08 -15.89 5.83
CA VAL A 134 0.66 -15.39 6.98
C VAL A 134 1.69 -16.40 7.46
N ALA A 135 2.88 -15.94 7.82
CA ALA A 135 3.94 -16.77 8.40
C ALA A 135 4.64 -16.02 9.52
N GLY A 136 5.21 -16.75 10.47
CA GLY A 136 5.94 -16.15 11.59
C GLY A 136 5.91 -17.02 12.85
N ASN A 137 6.11 -16.36 13.99
CA ASN A 137 5.95 -16.97 15.30
C ASN A 137 4.52 -16.78 15.82
N ALA A 138 3.80 -17.87 15.97
CA ALA A 138 2.53 -17.90 16.67
C ALA A 138 2.72 -17.96 18.20
N GLU A 139 1.62 -17.95 18.94
CA GLU A 139 1.64 -18.07 20.40
C GLU A 139 2.45 -19.29 20.86
N GLY A 140 3.24 -19.14 21.90
CA GLY A 140 4.13 -20.19 22.37
C GLY A 140 5.45 -20.28 21.59
N ASN A 141 5.77 -19.31 20.77
CA ASN A 141 6.97 -19.26 19.92
C ASN A 141 7.03 -20.44 18.91
N ILE A 142 5.87 -20.82 18.40
CA ILE A 142 5.72 -21.89 17.41
C ILE A 142 5.83 -21.23 16.02
N ARG A 143 6.81 -21.66 15.24
CA ARG A 143 6.92 -21.27 13.82
C ARG A 143 5.78 -21.90 13.04
N LYS A 144 5.06 -21.08 12.29
CA LYS A 144 3.86 -21.52 11.57
C LYS A 144 3.66 -20.69 10.32
N SER A 145 3.10 -21.30 9.30
CA SER A 145 2.51 -20.61 8.15
C SER A 145 1.07 -21.04 8.02
N GLU A 146 0.20 -20.10 7.73
CA GLU A 146 -1.23 -20.34 7.55
C GLU A 146 -1.72 -19.61 6.30
N LEU A 147 -2.71 -20.19 5.66
CA LEU A 147 -3.43 -19.62 4.54
C LEU A 147 -4.91 -19.58 4.90
N TYR A 148 -5.52 -18.44 4.72
CA TYR A 148 -6.93 -18.21 4.98
C TYR A 148 -7.62 -17.85 3.68
N ILE A 149 -8.55 -18.70 3.25
CA ILE A 149 -9.31 -18.54 2.01
C ILE A 149 -10.46 -17.59 2.23
N ASN A 150 -10.55 -16.60 1.37
CA ASN A 150 -11.61 -15.61 1.34
C ASN A 150 -12.92 -16.22 0.84
N GLN A 151 -13.99 -16.04 1.58
CA GLN A 151 -15.31 -16.50 1.23
C GLN A 151 -16.15 -15.35 0.63
N GLU A 152 -15.82 -14.98 -0.61
CA GLU A 152 -16.53 -13.95 -1.39
C GLU A 152 -16.65 -12.61 -0.65
N GLY A 153 -15.56 -12.13 -0.03
CA GLY A 153 -15.50 -10.86 0.72
C GLY A 153 -16.18 -10.87 2.09
N ASN A 154 -16.78 -11.99 2.51
CA ASN A 154 -17.54 -12.02 3.76
C ASN A 154 -16.70 -12.40 4.98
N PHE A 155 -15.86 -13.43 4.87
CA PHE A 155 -14.98 -13.90 5.94
C PHE A 155 -13.85 -14.75 5.37
N PHE A 156 -12.84 -15.00 6.22
CA PHE A 156 -11.70 -15.85 5.89
C PHE A 156 -11.80 -17.19 6.62
N GLU A 157 -11.57 -18.29 5.89
CA GLU A 157 -11.58 -19.65 6.43
C GLU A 157 -10.18 -20.25 6.36
N LEU A 158 -9.69 -20.77 7.50
CA LEU A 158 -8.38 -21.41 7.57
C LEU A 158 -8.33 -22.65 6.67
N MET A 159 -7.35 -22.70 5.78
CA MET A 159 -7.06 -23.87 4.94
C MET A 159 -6.31 -24.93 5.75
N GLU A 160 -7.01 -25.97 6.21
CA GLU A 160 -6.47 -27.01 7.09
C GLU A 160 -5.34 -27.83 6.45
N ASP A 161 -5.36 -27.99 5.14
CA ASP A 161 -4.38 -28.79 4.38
C ASP A 161 -3.18 -27.97 3.87
N TYR A 162 -3.05 -26.71 4.28
CA TYR A 162 -1.90 -25.87 3.91
C TYR A 162 -0.64 -26.35 4.63
N ASN A 163 0.27 -26.94 3.85
CA ASN A 163 1.46 -27.63 4.39
C ASN A 163 2.77 -26.91 3.97
N VAL A 164 2.87 -25.64 4.31
CA VAL A 164 4.09 -24.84 4.18
C VAL A 164 4.78 -24.76 5.53
N GLU A 165 6.11 -24.97 5.54
CA GLU A 165 6.90 -24.88 6.78
C GLU A 165 6.86 -23.47 7.33
N GLY A 166 6.56 -23.34 8.62
CA GLY A 166 6.59 -22.06 9.33
C GLY A 166 8.01 -21.60 9.58
N LEU A 167 8.31 -20.37 9.21
CA LEU A 167 9.58 -19.70 9.44
C LEU A 167 9.37 -18.46 10.31
N SER A 168 10.34 -18.15 11.17
CA SER A 168 10.38 -16.88 11.88
C SER A 168 11.28 -15.89 11.15
N GLN A 169 11.09 -14.59 11.42
CA GLN A 169 11.76 -13.52 10.69
C GLN A 169 11.64 -13.72 9.17
N SER A 170 10.45 -14.15 8.76
CA SER A 170 10.19 -14.53 7.38
C SER A 170 9.75 -13.35 6.54
N ASP A 171 9.97 -13.51 5.26
CA ASP A 171 9.50 -12.66 4.19
C ASP A 171 8.90 -13.58 3.12
N MET A 172 7.75 -13.23 2.58
CA MET A 172 7.02 -14.00 1.56
C MET A 172 6.88 -13.16 0.31
N GLU A 173 6.94 -13.83 -0.84
CA GLU A 173 6.66 -13.22 -2.13
C GLU A 173 5.91 -14.20 -3.00
N TRP A 174 4.89 -13.73 -3.68
CA TRP A 174 4.07 -14.52 -4.58
C TRP A 174 4.28 -14.10 -6.03
N GLY A 175 4.34 -15.05 -6.92
CA GLY A 175 4.50 -14.80 -8.36
C GLY A 175 4.40 -16.08 -9.15
N ASP A 176 4.09 -15.97 -10.44
CA ASP A 176 4.06 -17.10 -11.39
C ASP A 176 5.49 -17.36 -11.89
N LEU A 177 6.19 -18.30 -11.22
CA LEU A 177 7.61 -18.58 -11.48
C LEU A 177 7.83 -19.49 -12.70
N ASP A 178 6.87 -20.36 -12.99
CA ASP A 178 6.99 -21.33 -14.08
C ASP A 178 6.09 -21.01 -15.27
N ASN A 179 5.32 -19.92 -15.20
CA ASN A 179 4.40 -19.41 -16.24
C ASN A 179 3.26 -20.38 -16.56
N ASP A 180 2.74 -21.07 -15.55
CA ASP A 180 1.57 -21.93 -15.67
C ASP A 180 0.25 -21.21 -15.33
N GLY A 181 0.35 -20.00 -14.78
CA GLY A 181 -0.73 -19.06 -14.53
C GLY A 181 -1.24 -19.06 -13.10
N ASP A 182 -0.73 -19.93 -12.20
CA ASP A 182 -1.06 -19.88 -10.78
C ASP A 182 0.08 -19.26 -9.95
N PRO A 183 -0.25 -18.67 -8.77
CA PRO A 183 0.76 -18.03 -7.95
C PRO A 183 1.60 -19.07 -7.19
N ASP A 184 2.92 -18.96 -7.37
CA ASP A 184 3.93 -19.70 -6.62
C ASP A 184 4.38 -18.90 -5.40
N LEU A 185 4.80 -19.60 -4.35
CA LEU A 185 5.30 -18.99 -3.12
C LEU A 185 6.82 -19.16 -3.00
N ILE A 186 7.51 -18.04 -2.77
CA ILE A 186 8.86 -18.04 -2.20
C ILE A 186 8.77 -17.54 -0.76
N ILE A 187 9.28 -18.32 0.18
CA ILE A 187 9.39 -17.92 1.58
C ILE A 187 10.84 -18.07 2.05
N ALA A 188 11.35 -17.03 2.70
CA ALA A 188 12.68 -17.01 3.30
C ALA A 188 12.59 -16.64 4.78
N GLY A 189 13.41 -17.26 5.63
CA GLY A 189 13.39 -17.00 7.08
C GLY A 189 14.30 -17.95 7.85
N ILE A 190 14.14 -18.00 9.17
CA ILE A 190 14.93 -18.85 10.08
C ILE A 190 14.06 -19.71 10.98
#